data_a45da54266e538c24a380e3859bf07ff
#
_entry.id   a45da54266e538c24a380e3859bf07ff
#
_cell.length_a   1.000
_cell.length_b   1.000
_cell.length_c   1.000
_cell.angle_alpha   90.00
_cell.angle_beta   90.00
_cell.angle_gamma   90.00
#
_symmetry.space_group_name_H-M   'P 1'
#
loop_
_entity.id
_entity.type
_entity.pdbx_description
1 polymer ?
#
loop_
_entity_poly.entity_id
_entity_poly.type
_entity_poly.pdbx_seq_one_letter_code
_entity_poly.pdbx_strand_id
1 'polypeptide(L)' 'MINIKDTLVLDDDNEYVVVSKANYNNLTYYYLLDKYHNDNIKFCYEEEDSLVEIEDEKLIKELIPVLFDNAKDEIMDIL' A
#
# COMPACT_ATOMS: atom_id res chain seq x y z
N MET A 1 10.39 -0.22 10.39
CA MET A 1 10.26 -0.20 8.92
C MET A 1 9.15 -1.14 8.48
N ILE A 2 8.27 -0.67 7.62
CA ILE A 2 7.14 -1.46 7.12
C ILE A 2 7.60 -2.27 5.90
N ASN A 3 7.31 -3.55 5.92
CA ASN A 3 7.70 -4.47 4.85
C ASN A 3 6.49 -5.06 4.15
N ILE A 4 6.69 -5.55 2.92
CA ILE A 4 5.66 -6.30 2.19
C ILE A 4 5.27 -7.51 3.04
N LYS A 5 3.98 -7.82 3.06
CA LYS A 5 3.32 -8.87 3.86
C LYS A 5 3.10 -8.52 5.34
N ASP A 6 3.60 -7.38 5.81
CA ASP A 6 3.26 -6.92 7.16
C ASP A 6 1.76 -6.64 7.27
N THR A 7 1.22 -6.84 8.46
CA THR A 7 -0.16 -6.50 8.77
C THR A 7 -0.18 -5.23 9.62
N LEU A 8 -1.02 -4.27 9.23
CA LEU A 8 -1.13 -2.98 9.90
C LEU A 8 -2.57 -2.74 10.31
N VAL A 9 -2.75 -2.10 11.47
CA VAL A 9 -4.08 -1.63 11.90
C VAL A 9 -4.09 -0.11 11.70
N LEU A 10 -5.05 0.37 10.89
CA LEU A 10 -5.17 1.79 10.61
C LEU A 10 -6.21 2.46 11.52
N ASP A 11 -6.40 3.76 11.36
CA ASP A 11 -7.29 4.56 12.22
C ASP A 11 -8.76 4.12 12.14
N ASP A 12 -9.15 3.40 11.09
CA ASP A 12 -10.48 2.83 10.94
C ASP A 12 -10.66 1.49 11.67
N ASP A 13 -9.65 1.08 12.45
CA ASP A 13 -9.60 -0.20 13.20
C ASP A 13 -9.59 -1.45 12.32
N ASN A 14 -9.47 -1.29 11.00
CA ASN A 14 -9.34 -2.43 10.09
C ASN A 14 -7.88 -2.86 9.96
N GLU A 15 -7.69 -4.16 9.74
CA GLU A 15 -6.36 -4.71 9.49
C GLU A 15 -6.07 -4.75 7.99
N TYR A 16 -4.89 -4.29 7.60
CA TYR A 16 -4.46 -4.26 6.21
C TYR A 16 -3.15 -5.01 6.04
N VAL A 17 -3.03 -5.69 4.90
CA VAL A 17 -1.78 -6.35 4.51
C VAL A 17 -1.07 -5.45 3.51
N VAL A 18 0.23 -5.28 3.70
CA VAL A 18 1.06 -4.52 2.77
C VAL A 18 1.34 -5.40 1.55
N VAL A 19 0.73 -5.06 0.42
CA VAL A 19 0.86 -5.82 -0.83
C VAL A 19 2.05 -5.34 -1.64
N SER A 20 2.30 -4.04 -1.64
CA SER A 20 3.40 -3.46 -2.42
C SER A 20 3.98 -2.23 -1.73
N LYS A 21 5.22 -1.95 -2.05
CA LYS A 21 5.99 -0.83 -1.52
C LYS A 21 6.87 -0.28 -2.63
N ALA A 22 6.90 1.04 -2.77
CA ALA A 22 7.73 1.67 -3.79
C ALA A 22 8.21 3.05 -3.35
N ASN A 23 9.40 3.44 -3.81
CA ASN A 23 9.91 4.79 -3.63
C ASN A 23 9.58 5.60 -4.89
N TYR A 24 8.96 6.75 -4.70
CA TYR A 24 8.57 7.62 -5.78
C TYR A 24 8.60 9.08 -5.28
N ASN A 25 9.27 9.97 -6.02
CA ASN A 25 9.42 11.38 -5.64
C ASN A 25 9.94 11.58 -4.20
N ASN A 26 10.91 10.76 -3.78
CA ASN A 26 11.56 10.83 -2.46
C ASN A 26 10.66 10.43 -1.29
N LEU A 27 9.52 9.80 -1.57
CA LEU A 27 8.63 9.25 -0.55
C LEU A 27 8.48 7.76 -0.75
N THR A 28 8.21 7.04 0.33
CA THR A 28 7.88 5.61 0.28
C THR A 28 6.37 5.46 0.29
N TYR A 29 5.84 4.80 -0.74
CA TYR A 29 4.41 4.57 -0.92
C TYR A 29 4.08 3.10 -0.70
N TYR A 30 2.88 2.85 -0.21
CA TYR A 30 2.40 1.50 0.09
C TYR A 30 1.03 1.27 -0.52
N TYR A 31 0.83 0.06 -1.03
CA TYR A 31 -0.47 -0.45 -1.46
C TYR A 31 -0.94 -1.40 -0.37
N LEU A 32 -2.08 -1.11 0.24
CA LEU A 32 -2.63 -1.87 1.36
C LEU A 32 -3.94 -2.51 0.95
N LEU A 33 -4.12 -3.78 1.33
CA LEU A 33 -5.35 -4.53 1.09
C LEU A 33 -5.97 -4.90 2.43
N ASP A 34 -7.27 -4.61 2.60
CA ASP A 34 -7.99 -4.99 3.80
C ASP A 34 -8.00 -6.51 3.91
N LYS A 35 -7.55 -7.01 5.05
CA LYS A 35 -7.40 -8.44 5.30
C LYS A 35 -8.71 -9.22 5.22
N TYR A 36 -9.81 -8.57 5.56
CA TYR A 36 -11.12 -9.20 5.63
C TYR A 36 -12.10 -8.73 4.55
N HIS A 37 -11.77 -7.69 3.81
CA HIS A 37 -12.61 -7.10 2.77
C HIS A 37 -11.78 -6.84 1.51
N ASN A 38 -11.76 -7.80 0.60
CA ASN A 38 -10.88 -7.76 -0.58
C ASN A 38 -11.12 -6.58 -1.53
N ASP A 39 -12.26 -5.92 -1.42
CA ASP A 39 -12.59 -4.75 -2.23
C ASP A 39 -12.16 -3.44 -1.59
N ASN A 40 -11.68 -3.47 -0.36
CA ASN A 40 -11.24 -2.27 0.35
C ASN A 40 -9.73 -2.17 0.27
N ILE A 41 -9.23 -1.25 -0.54
CA ILE A 41 -7.80 -1.01 -0.72
C ILE A 41 -7.47 0.42 -0.31
N LYS A 42 -6.23 0.64 0.11
CA LYS A 42 -5.74 1.96 0.46
C LYS A 42 -4.35 2.19 -0.10
N PHE A 43 -4.07 3.44 -0.45
CA PHE A 43 -2.74 3.88 -0.85
C PHE A 43 -2.27 4.87 0.21
N CYS A 44 -1.08 4.62 0.74
CA CYS A 44 -0.52 5.44 1.81
C CYS A 44 0.91 5.83 1.50
N TYR A 45 1.39 6.90 2.13
CA TYR A 45 2.82 7.22 2.11
C TYR A 45 3.33 7.36 3.55
N GLU A 46 4.61 7.12 3.71
CA GLU A 46 5.25 7.21 5.02
C GLU A 46 5.80 8.61 5.25
N GLU A 47 5.45 9.20 6.38
CA GLU A 47 5.93 10.52 6.80
C GLU A 47 6.23 10.49 8.29
N GLU A 48 7.49 10.69 8.67
CA GLU A 48 7.93 10.76 10.07
C GLU A 48 7.36 9.63 10.94
N ASP A 49 7.55 8.38 10.54
CA ASP A 49 7.07 7.19 11.24
C ASP A 49 5.54 7.02 11.26
N SER A 50 4.82 7.81 10.48
CA SER A 50 3.37 7.69 10.33
C SER A 50 2.99 7.36 8.90
N LEU A 51 1.86 6.69 8.74
CA LEU A 51 1.26 6.46 7.42
C LEU A 51 0.16 7.46 7.18
N VAL A 52 0.19 8.12 6.03
CA VAL A 52 -0.82 9.08 5.61
C VAL A 52 -1.56 8.50 4.42
N GLU A 53 -2.88 8.42 4.52
CA GLU A 53 -3.72 7.92 3.43
C GLU A 53 -3.77 8.94 2.29
N ILE A 54 -3.64 8.44 1.06
CA ILE A 54 -3.70 9.27 -0.14
C ILE A 54 -5.14 9.29 -0.65
N GLU A 55 -5.70 10.49 -0.80
CA GLU A 55 -7.04 10.68 -1.34
C GLU A 55 -7.01 11.31 -2.75
N ASP A 56 -5.84 11.77 -3.20
CA ASP A 56 -5.69 12.40 -4.52
C ASP A 56 -5.73 11.33 -5.61
N GLU A 57 -6.80 11.32 -6.38
CA GLU A 57 -7.00 10.34 -7.46
C GLU A 57 -5.93 10.41 -8.54
N LYS A 58 -5.40 11.59 -8.83
CA LYS A 58 -4.34 11.75 -9.83
C LYS A 58 -3.07 11.06 -9.38
N LEU A 59 -2.70 11.25 -8.12
CA LEU A 59 -1.51 10.62 -7.55
C LEU A 59 -1.69 9.10 -7.49
N ILE A 60 -2.87 8.63 -7.12
CA ILE A 60 -3.16 7.20 -7.09
C ILE A 60 -2.98 6.59 -8.47
N LYS A 61 -3.49 7.25 -9.52
CA LYS A 61 -3.34 6.77 -10.90
C LYS A 61 -1.87 6.71 -11.33
N GLU A 62 -1.06 7.64 -10.89
CA GLU A 62 0.38 7.62 -11.16
C GLU A 62 1.10 6.49 -10.43
N LEU A 63 0.66 6.17 -9.23
CA LEU A 63 1.29 5.16 -8.38
C LEU A 63 0.90 3.73 -8.76
N ILE A 64 -0.29 3.52 -9.33
CA ILE A 64 -0.76 2.18 -9.67
C ILE A 64 0.26 1.38 -10.49
N PRO A 65 0.79 1.89 -11.62
CA PRO A 65 1.77 1.10 -12.38
C PRO A 65 3.06 0.86 -11.61
N VAL A 66 3.52 1.82 -10.81
CA VAL A 66 4.75 1.68 -10.03
C VAL A 66 4.59 0.61 -8.96
N LEU A 67 3.50 0.66 -8.20
CA LEU A 67 3.24 -0.30 -7.14
C LEU A 67 2.90 -1.67 -7.68
N PHE A 68 2.21 -1.73 -8.82
CA PHE A 68 1.84 -2.99 -9.46
C PHE A 68 3.08 -3.73 -9.97
N ASP A 69 4.02 -3.03 -10.56
CA ASP A 69 5.27 -3.65 -11.01
C ASP A 69 6.05 -4.25 -9.84
N ASN A 70 6.09 -3.55 -8.71
CA ASN A 70 6.78 -4.04 -7.52
C ASN A 70 6.05 -5.20 -6.83
N ALA A 71 4.74 -5.32 -7.00
CA ALA A 71 3.92 -6.37 -6.38
C ALA A 71 3.74 -7.59 -7.26
N LYS A 72 4.12 -7.51 -8.53
CA LYS A 72 3.83 -8.53 -9.54
C LYS A 72 4.27 -9.93 -9.11
N ASP A 73 5.50 -10.06 -8.62
CA ASP A 73 6.05 -11.35 -8.22
C ASP A 73 5.35 -11.89 -6.97
N GLU A 74 5.01 -11.01 -6.03
CA GLU A 74 4.30 -11.40 -4.81
C GLU A 74 2.87 -11.85 -5.10
N ILE A 75 2.19 -11.17 -6.02
CA ILE A 75 0.83 -11.53 -6.42
C ILE A 75 0.84 -12.90 -7.12
N MET A 76 1.82 -13.16 -7.95
CA MET A 76 1.94 -14.44 -8.66
C MET A 76 2.25 -15.60 -7.70
N ASP A 77 2.98 -15.34 -6.63
CA ASP A 77 3.26 -16.35 -5.60
C ASP A 77 2.01 -16.72 -4.80
N ILE A 78 1.05 -15.81 -4.69
CA ILE A 78 -0.21 -16.05 -3.97
C ILE A 78 -1.22 -16.80 -4.84
N LEU A 79 -1.14 -16.61 -6.14
CA LEU A 79 -2.03 -17.26 -7.10
C LEU A 79 -1.49 -18.63 -7.51
#